data_31df5efd0c06c433bfb81ba1cbd6fda7
#
_entry.id   31df5efd0c06c433bfb81ba1cbd6fda7
#
_cell.length_a   1.000
_cell.length_b   1.000
_cell.length_c   1.000
_cell.angle_alpha   90.00
_cell.angle_beta   90.00
_cell.angle_gamma   90.00
#
_symmetry.space_group_name_H-M   'P 1'
#
loop_
_entity.id
_entity.type
_entity.pdbx_description
1 polymer ?
#
loop_
_entity_poly.entity_id
_entity_poly.type
_entity_poly.pdbx_seq_one_letter_code
_entity_poly.pdbx_strand_id
1 'polypeptide(L)'
;MKNKLLIITNIIIFIFVFSLNAFGFETFNLKETDPSEHTIIENMYKPLKVTGDALSWDLFAKTKEVEDCTIDKDGYDYCLIKPLYDDKIKKFNEKIVTVMGFMFPLEQSEKQKKFLLGPYPLGCPFHYHVGPSQVIEISSAEPIDFSFDPITITGKLKVNYNKETGTFYYLEREKS
;
A
#
# COMPACT_ATOMS: atom_id res chain seq x y z
N MET A 1 13.92 52.93 -46.59
CA MET A 1 14.93 52.20 -45.84
C MET A 1 14.79 52.37 -44.30
N LYS A 2 14.41 53.54 -43.78
CA LYS A 2 14.26 53.77 -42.30
C LYS A 2 13.20 52.90 -41.61
N ASN A 3 12.09 52.63 -42.27
CA ASN A 3 11.00 51.82 -41.62
C ASN A 3 11.31 50.32 -41.43
N LYS A 4 12.14 49.74 -42.34
CA LYS A 4 12.55 48.33 -42.17
C LYS A 4 13.54 48.12 -41.00
N LEU A 5 14.38 49.09 -40.75
CA LEU A 5 15.36 49.08 -39.66
C LEU A 5 14.63 49.15 -38.29
N LEU A 6 13.58 49.98 -38.19
CA LEU A 6 12.81 50.13 -36.97
C LEU A 6 12.03 48.85 -36.60
N ILE A 7 11.51 48.14 -37.61
CA ILE A 7 10.79 46.87 -37.40
C ILE A 7 11.74 45.78 -36.92
N ILE A 8 12.93 45.67 -37.48
CA ILE A 8 13.95 44.70 -37.11
C ILE A 8 14.42 44.95 -35.67
N THR A 9 14.63 46.21 -35.28
CA THR A 9 15.04 46.56 -33.91
C THR A 9 13.97 46.20 -32.87
N ASN A 10 12.69 46.44 -33.17
CA ASN A 10 11.59 46.07 -32.28
C ASN A 10 11.42 44.55 -32.16
N ILE A 11 11.64 43.78 -33.23
CA ILE A 11 11.57 42.30 -33.17
C ILE A 11 12.70 41.74 -32.32
N ILE A 12 13.92 42.29 -32.44
CA ILE A 12 15.07 41.85 -31.65
C ILE A 12 14.86 42.16 -30.16
N ILE A 13 14.32 43.35 -29.82
CA ILE A 13 13.99 43.71 -28.43
C ILE A 13 12.89 42.80 -27.87
N PHE A 14 11.87 42.44 -28.68
CA PHE A 14 10.80 41.54 -28.25
C PHE A 14 11.30 40.11 -28.00
N ILE A 15 12.20 39.60 -28.83
CA ILE A 15 12.84 38.30 -28.65
C ILE A 15 13.75 38.30 -27.42
N PHE A 16 14.47 39.40 -27.15
CA PHE A 16 15.36 39.50 -25.99
C PHE A 16 14.60 39.62 -24.67
N VAL A 17 13.44 40.28 -24.65
CA VAL A 17 12.57 40.37 -23.45
C VAL A 17 11.86 39.04 -23.16
N PHE A 18 11.56 38.26 -24.21
CA PHE A 18 10.90 36.93 -24.03
C PHE A 18 11.89 35.86 -23.60
N SER A 19 13.17 35.98 -23.88
CA SER A 19 14.22 35.04 -23.46
C SER A 19 14.69 35.22 -22.00
N LEU A 20 14.28 36.30 -21.31
CA LEU A 20 14.60 36.56 -19.91
C LEU A 20 13.59 35.94 -18.95
N ASN A 21 12.48 35.36 -19.44
CA ASN A 21 11.65 34.46 -18.68
C ASN A 21 12.16 33.01 -18.83
N ALA A 22 13.46 32.79 -18.65
CA ALA A 22 13.97 31.48 -18.35
C ALA A 22 13.29 31.08 -17.03
N PHE A 23 12.42 30.08 -17.09
CA PHE A 23 11.88 29.38 -15.94
C PHE A 23 13.04 29.06 -14.99
N GLY A 24 13.21 29.92 -13.99
CA GLY A 24 14.04 29.58 -12.86
C GLY A 24 13.46 28.31 -12.29
N PHE A 25 14.14 27.21 -12.49
CA PHE A 25 13.96 26.02 -11.67
C PHE A 25 14.35 26.49 -10.27
N GLU A 26 13.36 26.91 -9.49
CA GLU A 26 13.58 27.13 -8.07
C GLU A 26 14.09 25.79 -7.55
N THR A 27 15.37 25.74 -7.24
CA THR A 27 15.91 24.64 -6.44
C THR A 27 15.12 24.68 -5.16
N PHE A 28 14.22 23.72 -5.02
CA PHE A 28 13.50 23.46 -3.78
C PHE A 28 14.60 23.15 -2.75
N ASN A 29 15.03 24.18 -2.02
CA ASN A 29 15.81 23.98 -0.82
C ASN A 29 14.92 23.19 0.11
N LEU A 30 15.19 21.89 0.23
CA LEU A 30 14.67 21.06 1.31
C LEU A 30 15.15 21.75 2.60
N LYS A 31 14.35 22.69 3.11
CA LYS A 31 14.46 23.12 4.50
C LYS A 31 14.48 21.83 5.30
N GLU A 32 15.41 21.73 6.23
CA GLU A 32 15.38 20.70 7.27
C GLU A 32 13.94 20.47 7.67
N THR A 33 13.43 19.28 7.36
CA THR A 33 12.08 18.87 7.71
C THR A 33 11.94 19.00 9.21
N ASP A 34 10.87 19.63 9.67
CA ASP A 34 10.52 19.74 11.07
C ASP A 34 10.69 18.35 11.74
N PRO A 35 11.39 18.23 12.88
CA PRO A 35 11.56 16.96 13.59
C PRO A 35 10.24 16.20 13.83
N SER A 36 9.11 16.91 13.91
CA SER A 36 7.76 16.31 14.00
C SER A 36 7.37 15.56 12.73
N GLU A 37 7.72 16.07 11.55
CA GLU A 37 7.44 15.46 10.26
C GLU A 37 8.27 14.17 10.06
N HIS A 38 9.52 14.17 10.48
CA HIS A 38 10.38 12.99 10.49
C HIS A 38 9.82 11.88 11.39
N THR A 39 9.27 12.25 12.54
CA THR A 39 8.66 11.29 13.48
C THR A 39 7.37 10.69 12.92
N ILE A 40 6.57 11.47 12.19
CA ILE A 40 5.33 10.98 11.53
C ILE A 40 5.72 9.96 10.45
N ILE A 41 6.68 10.28 9.57
CA ILE A 41 7.13 9.39 8.51
C ILE A 41 7.72 8.10 9.11
N GLU A 42 8.56 8.20 10.12
CA GLU A 42 9.16 7.03 10.79
C GLU A 42 8.11 6.10 11.42
N ASN A 43 7.05 6.66 12.00
CA ASN A 43 5.97 5.87 12.59
C ASN A 43 5.07 5.21 11.54
N MET A 44 4.93 5.77 10.33
CA MET A 44 4.20 5.15 9.23
C MET A 44 4.82 3.84 8.74
N TYR A 45 6.13 3.65 8.97
CA TYR A 45 6.86 2.44 8.57
C TYR A 45 7.07 1.45 9.72
N LYS A 46 6.60 1.74 10.94
CA LYS A 46 6.65 0.80 12.05
C LYS A 46 5.40 -0.08 12.04
N PRO A 47 5.57 -1.40 12.10
CA PRO A 47 4.39 -2.28 12.19
C PRO A 47 3.64 -2.02 13.49
N LEU A 48 2.33 -2.13 13.41
CA LEU A 48 1.44 -1.99 14.54
C LEU A 48 1.83 -2.94 15.67
N LYS A 49 2.03 -2.40 16.87
CA LYS A 49 2.15 -3.23 18.08
C LYS A 49 0.77 -3.70 18.49
N VAL A 50 0.59 -5.00 18.39
CA VAL A 50 -0.66 -5.65 18.73
C VAL A 50 -0.81 -5.75 20.25
N THR A 51 -2.02 -5.56 20.76
CA THR A 51 -2.35 -5.65 22.18
C THR A 51 -3.37 -6.76 22.43
N GLY A 52 -3.41 -7.29 23.66
CA GLY A 52 -4.33 -8.35 24.04
C GLY A 52 -4.01 -9.70 23.40
N ASP A 53 -5.05 -10.44 23.04
CA ASP A 53 -4.94 -11.82 22.50
C ASP A 53 -4.82 -11.86 20.96
N ALA A 54 -4.65 -10.71 20.31
CA ALA A 54 -4.52 -10.65 18.87
C ALA A 54 -3.17 -11.23 18.40
N LEU A 55 -3.19 -11.93 17.26
CA LEU A 55 -1.97 -12.50 16.68
C LEU A 55 -1.01 -11.41 16.24
N SER A 56 0.27 -11.60 16.58
CA SER A 56 1.34 -10.67 16.18
C SER A 56 1.62 -10.75 14.68
N TRP A 57 1.82 -9.61 14.04
CA TRP A 57 2.24 -9.52 12.64
C TRP A 57 3.58 -10.19 12.37
N ASP A 58 4.49 -10.27 13.37
CA ASP A 58 5.73 -11.03 13.27
C ASP A 58 5.51 -12.52 12.99
N LEU A 59 4.35 -13.06 13.38
CA LEU A 59 4.00 -14.44 13.10
C LEU A 59 3.70 -14.64 11.61
N PHE A 60 2.97 -13.71 11.02
CA PHE A 60 2.65 -13.72 9.58
C PHE A 60 3.89 -13.46 8.72
N ALA A 61 4.72 -12.49 9.12
CA ALA A 61 5.96 -12.12 8.44
C ALA A 61 7.03 -13.25 8.36
N LYS A 62 6.88 -14.33 9.13
CA LYS A 62 7.75 -15.51 9.03
C LYS A 62 7.48 -16.37 7.79
N THR A 63 6.34 -16.21 7.16
CA THR A 63 6.06 -16.86 5.88
C THR A 63 6.93 -16.23 4.81
N LYS A 64 7.73 -17.05 4.15
CA LYS A 64 8.61 -16.57 3.07
C LYS A 64 7.82 -16.42 1.78
N GLU A 65 8.10 -15.36 1.08
CA GLU A 65 7.61 -15.08 -0.26
C GLU A 65 8.60 -15.66 -1.27
N VAL A 66 8.13 -16.56 -2.11
CA VAL A 66 8.96 -17.28 -3.09
C VAL A 66 8.42 -16.98 -4.48
N GLU A 67 9.28 -16.50 -5.35
CA GLU A 67 8.95 -16.32 -6.74
C GLU A 67 8.85 -17.68 -7.44
N ASP A 68 7.76 -17.89 -8.16
CA ASP A 68 7.51 -19.04 -9.02
C ASP A 68 7.25 -18.53 -10.43
N CYS A 69 8.30 -18.52 -11.24
CA CYS A 69 8.28 -17.99 -12.59
C CYS A 69 7.99 -19.10 -13.61
N THR A 70 7.16 -18.79 -14.58
CA THR A 70 6.82 -19.70 -15.68
C THR A 70 6.66 -18.91 -16.97
N ILE A 71 6.82 -19.59 -18.11
CA ILE A 71 6.58 -19.03 -19.42
C ILE A 71 5.15 -19.39 -19.83
N ASP A 72 4.35 -18.42 -20.23
CA ASP A 72 3.00 -18.65 -20.72
C ASP A 72 3.00 -19.24 -22.15
N LYS A 73 1.83 -19.61 -22.65
CA LYS A 73 1.65 -20.17 -23.99
C LYS A 73 2.05 -19.22 -25.13
N ASP A 74 2.13 -17.92 -24.85
CA ASP A 74 2.48 -16.88 -25.81
C ASP A 74 3.98 -16.49 -25.71
N GLY A 75 4.74 -17.15 -24.81
CA GLY A 75 6.18 -16.98 -24.66
C GLY A 75 6.60 -15.88 -23.70
N TYR A 76 5.68 -15.33 -22.91
CA TYR A 76 5.97 -14.30 -21.90
C TYR A 76 6.29 -14.93 -20.55
N ASP A 77 7.35 -14.44 -19.92
CA ASP A 77 7.67 -14.78 -18.54
C ASP A 77 6.70 -14.08 -17.60
N TYR A 78 6.10 -14.82 -16.67
CA TYR A 78 5.39 -14.25 -15.55
C TYR A 78 5.75 -14.97 -14.25
N CYS A 79 5.85 -14.21 -13.17
CA CYS A 79 6.19 -14.72 -11.85
C CYS A 79 5.02 -14.51 -10.89
N LEU A 80 4.69 -15.57 -10.14
CA LEU A 80 3.75 -15.51 -9.03
C LEU A 80 4.54 -15.55 -7.73
N ILE A 81 4.15 -14.74 -6.77
CA ILE A 81 4.66 -14.83 -5.41
C ILE A 81 3.87 -15.89 -4.67
N LYS A 82 4.53 -16.97 -4.25
CA LYS A 82 3.91 -18.08 -3.49
C LYS A 82 4.40 -18.11 -2.04
N PRO A 83 3.58 -18.59 -1.10
CA PRO A 83 3.98 -18.70 0.29
C PRO A 83 4.77 -19.99 0.55
N LEU A 84 5.85 -19.86 1.30
CA LEU A 84 6.42 -20.95 2.07
C LEU A 84 6.08 -20.69 3.54
N TYR A 85 4.96 -21.26 3.98
CA TYR A 85 4.41 -21.02 5.31
C TYR A 85 5.31 -21.54 6.43
N ASP A 86 5.51 -20.70 7.46
CA ASP A 86 6.11 -21.11 8.72
C ASP A 86 5.18 -22.07 9.48
N ASP A 87 5.75 -23.05 10.19
CA ASP A 87 4.94 -24.05 10.90
C ASP A 87 4.14 -23.47 12.08
N LYS A 88 4.54 -22.30 12.60
CA LYS A 88 3.81 -21.66 13.70
C LYS A 88 2.50 -21.08 13.20
N ILE A 89 2.48 -20.43 12.02
CA ILE A 89 1.24 -19.87 11.48
C ILE A 89 0.28 -20.98 11.01
N LYS A 90 0.79 -22.10 10.47
CA LYS A 90 -0.03 -23.26 10.07
C LYS A 90 -0.90 -23.79 11.21
N LYS A 91 -0.44 -23.66 12.47
CA LYS A 91 -1.19 -24.12 13.64
C LYS A 91 -2.49 -23.34 13.86
N PHE A 92 -2.63 -22.18 13.27
CA PHE A 92 -3.83 -21.34 13.34
C PHE A 92 -4.80 -21.56 12.18
N ASN A 93 -4.45 -22.41 11.22
CA ASN A 93 -5.37 -22.75 10.13
C ASN A 93 -6.67 -23.32 10.66
N GLU A 94 -7.81 -22.84 10.13
CA GLU A 94 -9.19 -23.18 10.52
C GLU A 94 -9.53 -22.86 12.00
N LYS A 95 -8.74 -22.04 12.69
CA LYS A 95 -9.03 -21.61 14.06
C LYS A 95 -9.64 -20.23 14.10
N ILE A 96 -10.44 -19.98 15.13
CA ILE A 96 -10.90 -18.65 15.49
C ILE A 96 -9.73 -17.91 16.11
N VAL A 97 -9.39 -16.77 15.53
CA VAL A 97 -8.30 -15.91 15.97
C VAL A 97 -8.74 -14.44 15.96
N THR A 98 -8.06 -13.64 16.75
CA THR A 98 -8.20 -12.18 16.71
C THR A 98 -6.98 -11.59 16.03
N VAL A 99 -7.20 -10.65 15.12
CA VAL A 99 -6.17 -9.86 14.44
C VAL A 99 -6.47 -8.39 14.61
N MET A 100 -5.44 -7.57 14.70
CA MET A 100 -5.55 -6.11 14.80
C MET A 100 -4.70 -5.48 13.70
N GLY A 101 -5.26 -4.56 12.93
CA GLY A 101 -4.54 -3.95 11.81
C GLY A 101 -5.27 -2.78 11.20
N PHE A 102 -4.64 -2.18 10.19
CA PHE A 102 -5.20 -1.11 9.38
C PHE A 102 -5.98 -1.70 8.21
N MET A 103 -7.15 -1.12 7.94
CA MET A 103 -8.00 -1.51 6.84
C MET A 103 -7.51 -0.90 5.52
N PHE A 104 -7.41 -1.72 4.48
CA PHE A 104 -7.30 -1.28 3.09
C PHE A 104 -8.58 -1.68 2.34
N PRO A 105 -9.42 -0.71 1.91
CA PRO A 105 -10.71 -1.00 1.32
C PRO A 105 -10.55 -1.61 -0.07
N LEU A 106 -11.34 -2.62 -0.39
CA LEU A 106 -11.45 -3.21 -1.72
C LEU A 106 -12.75 -2.79 -2.45
N GLU A 107 -13.67 -2.16 -1.73
CA GLU A 107 -14.96 -1.73 -2.23
C GLU A 107 -15.03 -0.19 -2.20
N GLN A 108 -15.70 0.41 -3.19
CA GLN A 108 -15.95 1.86 -3.23
C GLN A 108 -17.19 2.21 -2.38
N SER A 109 -17.12 1.92 -1.09
CA SER A 109 -18.19 2.13 -0.14
C SER A 109 -17.61 2.53 1.20
N GLU A 110 -18.32 3.34 1.98
CA GLU A 110 -17.96 3.62 3.38
C GLU A 110 -18.02 2.37 4.26
N LYS A 111 -18.83 1.38 3.87
CA LYS A 111 -18.98 0.11 4.57
C LYS A 111 -18.41 -1.02 3.74
N GLN A 112 -17.45 -1.73 4.31
CA GLN A 112 -16.69 -2.78 3.66
C GLN A 112 -17.14 -4.16 4.14
N LYS A 113 -17.45 -5.07 3.22
CA LYS A 113 -17.58 -6.52 3.51
C LYS A 113 -16.31 -7.28 3.19
N LYS A 114 -15.57 -6.78 2.18
CA LYS A 114 -14.29 -7.33 1.78
C LYS A 114 -13.23 -6.24 1.82
N PHE A 115 -12.13 -6.49 2.49
CA PHE A 115 -11.01 -5.57 2.59
C PHE A 115 -9.73 -6.32 2.95
N LEU A 116 -8.59 -5.66 2.78
CA LEU A 116 -7.32 -6.17 3.30
C LEU A 116 -7.06 -5.57 4.68
N LEU A 117 -6.42 -6.34 5.53
CA LEU A 117 -5.94 -5.90 6.84
C LEU A 117 -4.43 -6.11 6.90
N GLY A 118 -3.71 -5.12 7.40
CA GLY A 118 -2.25 -5.20 7.51
C GLY A 118 -1.67 -4.37 8.64
N PRO A 119 -0.34 -4.49 8.90
CA PRO A 119 0.32 -3.88 10.06
C PRO A 119 0.61 -2.39 9.92
N TYR A 120 0.45 -1.81 8.73
CA TYR A 120 0.84 -0.43 8.47
C TYR A 120 -0.36 0.41 8.07
N PRO A 121 -0.37 1.71 8.43
CA PRO A 121 -1.40 2.62 7.96
C PRO A 121 -1.35 2.80 6.44
N LEU A 122 -2.46 3.25 5.86
CA LEU A 122 -2.54 3.60 4.45
C LEU A 122 -1.60 4.77 4.15
N GLY A 123 -0.44 4.49 3.54
CA GLY A 123 0.48 5.51 3.06
C GLY A 123 0.20 5.96 1.63
N CYS A 124 -0.53 5.15 0.86
CA CYS A 124 -0.90 5.43 -0.53
C CYS A 124 -2.36 5.02 -0.77
N PRO A 125 -3.23 5.92 -1.27
CA PRO A 125 -4.64 5.59 -1.50
C PRO A 125 -4.87 4.63 -2.67
N PHE A 126 -3.85 4.36 -3.50
CA PHE A 126 -3.98 3.56 -4.71
C PHE A 126 -3.53 2.11 -4.55
N HIS A 127 -2.61 1.83 -3.63
CA HIS A 127 -2.10 0.47 -3.42
C HIS A 127 -1.43 0.33 -2.05
N TYR A 128 -1.48 -0.88 -1.53
CA TYR A 128 -0.91 -1.21 -0.24
C TYR A 128 0.53 -1.73 -0.43
N HIS A 129 1.51 -1.01 0.13
CA HIS A 129 2.94 -1.28 -0.05
C HIS A 129 3.48 -2.31 0.95
N VAL A 130 2.83 -3.47 1.05
CA VAL A 130 3.31 -4.60 1.85
C VAL A 130 3.23 -5.88 1.05
N GLY A 131 4.12 -6.82 1.35
CA GLY A 131 4.09 -8.13 0.75
C GLY A 131 2.89 -8.97 1.22
N PRO A 132 2.50 -9.98 0.44
CA PRO A 132 1.36 -10.84 0.76
C PRO A 132 1.51 -11.64 2.07
N SER A 133 2.74 -11.78 2.59
CA SER A 133 3.00 -12.37 3.91
C SER A 133 2.50 -11.51 5.08
N GLN A 134 2.27 -10.22 4.84
CA GLN A 134 1.80 -9.27 5.86
C GLN A 134 0.42 -8.69 5.53
N VAL A 135 -0.38 -9.41 4.77
CA VAL A 135 -1.73 -9.01 4.40
C VAL A 135 -2.69 -10.17 4.68
N ILE A 136 -3.83 -9.87 5.29
CA ILE A 136 -4.94 -10.80 5.49
C ILE A 136 -6.14 -10.27 4.72
N GLU A 137 -6.69 -11.07 3.83
CA GLU A 137 -7.97 -10.76 3.19
C GLU A 137 -9.10 -11.08 4.17
N ILE A 138 -9.92 -10.08 4.46
CA ILE A 138 -11.06 -10.19 5.37
C ILE A 138 -12.34 -10.31 4.54
N SER A 139 -13.17 -11.29 4.90
CA SER A 139 -14.56 -11.35 4.47
C SER A 139 -15.48 -11.32 5.69
N SER A 140 -16.37 -10.34 5.74
CA SER A 140 -17.29 -10.17 6.84
C SER A 140 -18.74 -10.38 6.41
N ALA A 141 -19.48 -11.17 7.15
CA ALA A 141 -20.92 -11.37 6.93
C ALA A 141 -21.70 -10.05 7.05
N GLU A 142 -21.27 -9.17 7.96
CA GLU A 142 -21.85 -7.84 8.15
C GLU A 142 -20.86 -6.75 7.72
N PRO A 143 -21.34 -5.66 7.09
CA PRO A 143 -20.48 -4.56 6.69
C PRO A 143 -19.83 -3.89 7.90
N ILE A 144 -18.57 -3.50 7.76
CA ILE A 144 -17.79 -2.77 8.76
C ILE A 144 -17.50 -1.40 8.21
N ASP A 145 -17.69 -0.35 9.03
CA ASP A 145 -17.36 1.01 8.64
C ASP A 145 -15.87 1.16 8.40
N PHE A 146 -15.50 1.85 7.33
CA PHE A 146 -14.10 2.14 7.03
C PHE A 146 -13.48 2.99 8.16
N SER A 147 -12.25 2.66 8.55
CA SER A 147 -11.49 3.41 9.55
C SER A 147 -10.04 3.57 9.12
N PHE A 148 -9.49 4.77 9.35
CA PHE A 148 -8.06 5.02 9.26
C PHE A 148 -7.30 4.54 10.51
N ASP A 149 -8.01 4.41 11.64
CA ASP A 149 -7.44 3.83 12.86
C ASP A 149 -7.41 2.30 12.77
N PRO A 150 -6.47 1.63 13.49
CA PRO A 150 -6.44 0.19 13.55
C PRO A 150 -7.74 -0.39 14.08
N ILE A 151 -8.24 -1.43 13.44
CA ILE A 151 -9.42 -2.17 13.87
C ILE A 151 -9.05 -3.57 14.33
N THR A 152 -9.89 -4.14 15.18
CA THR A 152 -9.73 -5.52 15.68
C THR A 152 -10.83 -6.39 15.10
N ILE A 153 -10.44 -7.50 14.48
CA ILE A 153 -11.34 -8.45 13.85
C ILE A 153 -11.10 -9.84 14.44
N THR A 154 -12.17 -10.50 14.83
CA THR A 154 -12.16 -11.92 15.23
C THR A 154 -12.88 -12.74 14.18
N GLY A 155 -12.28 -13.84 13.77
CA GLY A 155 -12.86 -14.74 12.77
C GLY A 155 -12.04 -16.00 12.56
N LYS A 156 -12.49 -16.85 11.65
CA LYS A 156 -11.81 -18.08 11.28
C LYS A 156 -10.68 -17.78 10.30
N LEU A 157 -9.43 -18.06 10.68
CA LEU A 157 -8.26 -17.88 9.83
C LEU A 157 -8.06 -19.11 8.92
N LYS A 158 -7.92 -18.85 7.63
CA LYS A 158 -7.49 -19.83 6.63
C LYS A 158 -6.08 -19.47 6.18
N VAL A 159 -5.14 -20.37 6.40
CA VAL A 159 -3.75 -20.29 5.95
C VAL A 159 -3.67 -21.00 4.60
N ASN A 160 -4.06 -20.30 3.56
CA ASN A 160 -4.19 -20.86 2.22
C ASN A 160 -3.89 -19.80 1.13
N TYR A 161 -3.09 -20.19 0.15
CA TYR A 161 -2.77 -19.33 -0.98
C TYR A 161 -3.95 -19.23 -1.95
N ASN A 162 -4.43 -18.00 -2.14
CA ASN A 162 -5.41 -17.70 -3.17
C ASN A 162 -4.68 -17.22 -4.44
N LYS A 163 -4.76 -18.02 -5.50
CA LYS A 163 -4.08 -17.70 -6.77
C LYS A 163 -4.69 -16.51 -7.52
N GLU A 164 -5.97 -16.21 -7.27
CA GLU A 164 -6.68 -15.13 -7.96
C GLU A 164 -6.34 -13.76 -7.36
N THR A 165 -6.25 -13.67 -6.02
CA THR A 165 -5.97 -12.43 -5.30
C THR A 165 -4.51 -12.28 -4.92
N GLY A 166 -3.72 -13.36 -4.97
CA GLY A 166 -2.34 -13.40 -4.52
C GLY A 166 -2.17 -13.40 -3.00
N THR A 167 -3.27 -13.44 -2.22
CA THR A 167 -3.24 -13.40 -0.77
C THR A 167 -2.85 -14.76 -0.17
N PHE A 168 -2.16 -14.73 0.98
CA PHE A 168 -1.71 -15.93 1.67
C PHE A 168 -2.61 -16.31 2.84
N TYR A 169 -3.41 -15.38 3.31
CA TYR A 169 -4.27 -15.51 4.46
C TYR A 169 -5.64 -14.94 4.17
N TYR A 170 -6.64 -15.64 4.67
CA TYR A 170 -8.02 -15.23 4.57
C TYR A 170 -8.67 -15.38 5.94
N LEU A 171 -9.42 -14.40 6.39
CA LEU A 171 -10.15 -14.45 7.63
C LEU A 171 -11.64 -14.22 7.39
N GLU A 172 -12.43 -15.17 7.83
CA GLU A 172 -13.88 -15.19 7.69
C GLU A 172 -14.51 -14.77 9.02
N ARG A 173 -15.09 -13.56 9.01
CA ARG A 173 -15.85 -13.07 10.16
C ARG A 173 -17.30 -13.42 9.99
N GLU A 174 -17.79 -14.33 10.84
CA GLU A 174 -19.19 -14.68 10.92
C GLU A 174 -20.01 -13.55 11.58
N LYS A 175 -21.32 -13.66 11.47
CA LYS A 175 -22.25 -12.76 12.13
C LYS A 175 -22.14 -12.95 13.65
N SER A 176 -22.01 -11.85 14.40
CA SER A 176 -22.00 -11.84 15.87
C SER A 176 -23.40 -12.06 16.43
#